data_611b1bc80443cf1c6f194e8ab0855736
#
_entry.id   611b1bc80443cf1c6f194e8ab0855736
#
_cell.length_a   1.000
_cell.length_b   1.000
_cell.length_c   1.000
_cell.angle_alpha   90.00
_cell.angle_beta   90.00
_cell.angle_gamma   90.00
#
_symmetry.space_group_name_H-M   'P 1'
#
loop_
_entity.id
_entity.type
_entity.pdbx_description
1 polymer ?
#
loop_
_entity_poly.entity_id
_entity_poly.type
_entity_poly.pdbx_seq_one_letter_code
_entity_poly.pdbx_strand_id
1 'polypeptide(L)'
;MTKVLVYEYISAGGDEAAAARPELLAMGRAMRNPVASDLARIPGVEVTCICAAGDTAAAPRAPSLTWRVPPRGHDAVAFVGAEAQRHDAVWVIAPETDGVLAALCGAVDASRWIGCNAAALEVAGSKRRTARRLAQAGIATTRAWSADAPLEPGASAWVVKPDDGAGAIDTHVYHDFRAAQAAFLARLAAQEDVIFEEWVEGDALSLSLLCTRGRADLLSVNWQHVNVTQGRLAYEGVTVGAIALDSLVGRACSELAARVAHALPGLAGFVGVDVVWHRERGPVIVEINPRVTCAYAGLAARLEMNLAARVLAAHLEVQHESRHNANDEVHDTAHDSAEQVCHVA
;
A
#
# COMPACT_ATOMS: atom_id res chain seq x y z
N MET A 1 -12.20 -12.49 -22.11
CA MET A 1 -12.62 -11.43 -21.17
C MET A 1 -11.92 -11.68 -19.87
N THR A 2 -11.25 -10.67 -19.32
CA THR A 2 -10.50 -10.76 -18.06
C THR A 2 -11.43 -10.44 -16.89
N LYS A 3 -11.57 -11.37 -15.96
CA LYS A 3 -12.40 -11.19 -14.75
C LYS A 3 -11.55 -10.66 -13.61
N VAL A 4 -11.90 -9.48 -13.09
CA VAL A 4 -11.18 -8.83 -12.01
C VAL A 4 -12.06 -8.72 -10.77
N LEU A 5 -11.56 -9.22 -9.62
CA LEU A 5 -12.16 -8.99 -8.31
C LEU A 5 -11.57 -7.72 -7.70
N VAL A 6 -12.42 -6.83 -7.19
CA VAL A 6 -12.03 -5.70 -6.33
C VAL A 6 -12.62 -5.91 -4.94
N TYR A 7 -11.76 -5.97 -3.94
CA TYR A 7 -12.14 -6.12 -2.54
C TYR A 7 -11.51 -5.00 -1.71
N GLU A 8 -12.33 -4.10 -1.16
CA GLU A 8 -11.87 -3.13 -0.16
C GLU A 8 -12.40 -3.57 1.21
N TYR A 9 -11.48 -3.81 2.14
CA TYR A 9 -11.70 -4.53 3.39
C TYR A 9 -12.80 -3.91 4.26
N ILE A 10 -12.76 -2.59 4.49
CA ILE A 10 -13.71 -1.92 5.40
C ILE A 10 -15.09 -1.82 4.76
N SER A 11 -15.17 -1.37 3.51
CA SER A 11 -16.46 -1.20 2.82
C SER A 11 -17.10 -2.52 2.37
N ALA A 12 -16.34 -3.62 2.38
CA ALA A 12 -16.87 -4.97 2.21
C ALA A 12 -17.40 -5.58 3.51
N GLY A 13 -17.14 -4.95 4.67
CA GLY A 13 -17.55 -5.45 5.98
C GLY A 13 -16.58 -6.48 6.56
N GLY A 14 -15.31 -6.45 6.18
CA GLY A 14 -14.26 -7.30 6.73
C GLY A 14 -13.91 -6.96 8.20
N ASP A 15 -14.22 -5.73 8.62
CA ASP A 15 -14.16 -5.27 10.01
C ASP A 15 -15.43 -4.50 10.33
N GLU A 16 -16.32 -5.08 11.12
CA GLU A 16 -17.59 -4.46 11.51
C GLU A 16 -17.38 -3.20 12.37
N ALA A 17 -16.36 -3.17 13.23
CA ALA A 17 -16.07 -2.04 14.10
C ALA A 17 -15.51 -0.85 13.29
N ALA A 18 -14.60 -1.10 12.37
CA ALA A 18 -14.08 -0.09 11.45
C ALA A 18 -15.18 0.41 10.48
N ALA A 19 -16.02 -0.48 9.96
CA ALA A 19 -17.15 -0.14 9.09
C ALA A 19 -18.25 0.68 9.79
N ALA A 20 -18.35 0.59 11.12
CA ALA A 20 -19.25 1.42 11.92
C ALA A 20 -18.75 2.86 12.09
N ARG A 21 -17.51 3.17 11.73
CA ARG A 21 -16.91 4.51 11.75
C ARG A 21 -17.11 5.20 10.40
N PRO A 22 -17.96 6.25 10.31
CA PRO A 22 -18.32 6.86 9.02
C PRO A 22 -17.12 7.36 8.21
N GLU A 23 -16.10 7.90 8.89
CA GLU A 23 -14.87 8.41 8.27
C GLU A 23 -14.04 7.29 7.61
N LEU A 24 -13.87 6.15 8.26
CA LEU A 24 -13.13 5.01 7.71
C LEU A 24 -13.88 4.36 6.53
N LEU A 25 -15.20 4.23 6.67
CA LEU A 25 -16.04 3.74 5.60
C LEU A 25 -16.02 4.66 4.37
N ALA A 26 -16.04 6.00 4.60
CA ALA A 26 -15.92 6.98 3.52
C ALA A 26 -14.56 6.87 2.81
N MET A 27 -13.46 6.70 3.55
CA MET A 27 -12.12 6.47 3.00
C MET A 27 -12.05 5.18 2.17
N GLY A 28 -12.59 4.08 2.66
CA GLY A 28 -12.64 2.81 1.93
C GLY A 28 -13.40 2.96 0.61
N ARG A 29 -14.56 3.61 0.62
CA ARG A 29 -15.34 3.91 -0.60
C ARG A 29 -14.58 4.82 -1.56
N ALA A 30 -13.87 5.83 -1.05
CA ALA A 30 -13.07 6.76 -1.86
C ALA A 30 -11.91 6.05 -2.59
N MET A 31 -11.39 4.97 -2.05
CA MET A 31 -10.39 4.12 -2.71
C MET A 31 -11.03 3.11 -3.67
N ARG A 32 -12.05 2.39 -3.24
CA ARG A 32 -12.71 1.32 -3.99
C ARG A 32 -13.41 1.80 -5.26
N ASN A 33 -14.25 2.83 -5.12
CA ASN A 33 -15.16 3.24 -6.21
C ASN A 33 -14.42 3.72 -7.48
N PRO A 34 -13.35 4.56 -7.39
CA PRO A 34 -12.57 4.94 -8.57
C PRO A 34 -11.89 3.75 -9.24
N VAL A 35 -11.30 2.84 -8.45
CA VAL A 35 -10.65 1.62 -8.97
C VAL A 35 -11.66 0.77 -9.75
N ALA A 36 -12.84 0.51 -9.16
CA ALA A 36 -13.90 -0.24 -9.82
C ALA A 36 -14.40 0.44 -11.10
N SER A 37 -14.57 1.78 -11.06
CA SER A 37 -14.98 2.56 -12.22
C SER A 37 -13.96 2.57 -13.35
N ASP A 38 -12.67 2.68 -12.99
CA ASP A 38 -11.57 2.69 -13.96
C ASP A 38 -11.44 1.33 -14.65
N LEU A 39 -11.48 0.24 -13.88
CA LEU A 39 -11.46 -1.13 -14.42
C LEU A 39 -12.64 -1.40 -15.34
N ALA A 40 -13.85 -0.95 -14.96
CA ALA A 40 -15.06 -1.16 -15.75
C ALA A 40 -15.06 -0.42 -17.12
N ARG A 41 -14.17 0.57 -17.29
CA ARG A 41 -13.97 1.27 -18.58
C ARG A 41 -12.95 0.58 -19.50
N ILE A 42 -12.30 -0.49 -19.04
CA ILE A 42 -11.33 -1.22 -19.87
C ILE A 42 -12.07 -2.21 -20.77
N PRO A 43 -11.95 -2.13 -22.11
CA PRO A 43 -12.57 -3.08 -23.00
C PRO A 43 -12.11 -4.53 -22.70
N GLY A 44 -13.08 -5.45 -22.63
CA GLY A 44 -12.78 -6.87 -22.37
C GLY A 44 -12.51 -7.21 -20.90
N VAL A 45 -12.78 -6.29 -19.96
CA VAL A 45 -12.70 -6.53 -18.52
C VAL A 45 -14.09 -6.61 -17.91
N GLU A 46 -14.34 -7.64 -17.11
CA GLU A 46 -15.50 -7.80 -16.23
C GLU A 46 -15.06 -7.61 -14.78
N VAL A 47 -15.73 -6.74 -14.06
CA VAL A 47 -15.38 -6.39 -12.67
C VAL A 47 -16.43 -6.92 -11.71
N THR A 48 -16.00 -7.70 -10.74
CA THR A 48 -16.79 -8.00 -9.54
C THR A 48 -16.25 -7.17 -8.39
N CYS A 49 -17.07 -6.26 -7.86
CA CYS A 49 -16.69 -5.43 -6.73
C CYS A 49 -17.50 -5.82 -5.49
N ILE A 50 -16.80 -6.03 -4.37
CA ILE A 50 -17.43 -6.44 -3.12
C ILE A 50 -17.80 -5.21 -2.29
N CYS A 51 -19.01 -5.23 -1.69
CA CYS A 51 -19.48 -4.19 -0.78
C CYS A 51 -20.42 -4.76 0.28
N ALA A 52 -20.48 -4.11 1.44
CA ALA A 52 -21.42 -4.47 2.49
C ALA A 52 -22.90 -4.24 2.05
N ALA A 53 -23.83 -4.94 2.71
CA ALA A 53 -25.26 -4.76 2.48
C ALA A 53 -25.65 -3.30 2.74
N GLY A 54 -26.43 -2.70 1.82
CA GLY A 54 -26.84 -1.29 1.90
C GLY A 54 -25.89 -0.29 1.25
N ASP A 55 -24.68 -0.69 0.86
CA ASP A 55 -23.68 0.18 0.21
C ASP A 55 -23.83 0.28 -1.31
N THR A 56 -24.67 -0.55 -1.91
CA THR A 56 -24.87 -0.62 -3.37
C THR A 56 -25.58 0.61 -3.96
N ALA A 57 -26.31 1.37 -3.15
CA ALA A 57 -27.12 2.50 -3.63
C ALA A 57 -26.27 3.67 -4.15
N ALA A 58 -25.11 3.93 -3.51
CA ALA A 58 -24.17 5.00 -3.86
C ALA A 58 -22.98 4.50 -4.70
N ALA A 59 -23.01 3.24 -5.11
CA ALA A 59 -21.92 2.59 -5.85
C ALA A 59 -21.96 2.98 -7.35
N PRO A 60 -20.81 3.12 -8.02
CA PRO A 60 -20.76 3.37 -9.45
C PRO A 60 -21.44 2.25 -10.24
N ARG A 61 -22.01 2.61 -11.40
CA ARG A 61 -22.70 1.67 -12.27
C ARG A 61 -22.07 1.65 -13.66
N ALA A 62 -21.79 0.46 -14.16
CA ALA A 62 -21.36 0.22 -15.54
C ALA A 62 -21.83 -1.17 -15.99
N PRO A 63 -22.02 -1.43 -17.28
CA PRO A 63 -22.44 -2.74 -17.78
C PRO A 63 -21.49 -3.89 -17.42
N SER A 64 -20.18 -3.60 -17.33
CA SER A 64 -19.13 -4.55 -16.98
C SER A 64 -18.82 -4.62 -15.47
N LEU A 65 -19.60 -3.92 -14.62
CA LEU A 65 -19.39 -3.85 -13.17
C LEU A 65 -20.54 -4.50 -12.41
N THR A 66 -20.25 -5.57 -11.70
CA THR A 66 -21.19 -6.27 -10.82
C THR A 66 -20.83 -6.03 -9.37
N TRP A 67 -21.81 -5.63 -8.56
CA TRP A 67 -21.68 -5.50 -7.11
C TRP A 67 -22.17 -6.76 -6.43
N ARG A 68 -21.36 -7.27 -5.51
CA ARG A 68 -21.67 -8.47 -4.74
C ARG A 68 -21.53 -8.21 -3.25
N VAL A 69 -22.51 -8.70 -2.49
CA VAL A 69 -22.55 -8.58 -1.04
C VAL A 69 -22.09 -9.92 -0.44
N PRO A 70 -21.04 -9.92 0.40
CA PRO A 70 -20.61 -11.14 1.09
C PRO A 70 -21.60 -11.52 2.20
N PRO A 71 -21.59 -12.76 2.70
CA PRO A 71 -22.32 -13.13 3.91
C PRO A 71 -21.96 -12.23 5.09
N ARG A 72 -22.92 -11.91 5.95
CA ARG A 72 -22.65 -11.12 7.15
C ARG A 72 -21.68 -11.85 8.07
N GLY A 73 -20.68 -11.13 8.61
CA GLY A 73 -19.65 -11.71 9.48
C GLY A 73 -18.75 -12.72 8.77
N HIS A 74 -18.58 -12.58 7.44
CA HIS A 74 -17.68 -13.44 6.67
C HIS A 74 -16.23 -13.30 7.15
N ASP A 75 -15.49 -14.38 7.15
CA ASP A 75 -14.05 -14.35 7.23
C ASP A 75 -13.49 -13.78 5.92
N ALA A 76 -12.84 -12.63 6.00
CA ALA A 76 -12.36 -11.91 4.80
C ALA A 76 -11.32 -12.72 4.02
N VAL A 77 -10.41 -13.42 4.71
CA VAL A 77 -9.34 -14.21 4.10
C VAL A 77 -9.91 -15.42 3.36
N ALA A 78 -10.78 -16.17 4.02
CA ALA A 78 -11.45 -17.32 3.40
C ALA A 78 -12.35 -16.90 2.24
N PHE A 79 -13.09 -15.78 2.39
CA PHE A 79 -13.97 -15.26 1.34
C PHE A 79 -13.19 -14.83 0.10
N VAL A 80 -12.13 -14.01 0.26
CA VAL A 80 -11.30 -13.55 -0.85
C VAL A 80 -10.59 -14.72 -1.53
N GLY A 81 -10.07 -15.68 -0.77
CA GLY A 81 -9.45 -16.89 -1.31
C GLY A 81 -10.42 -17.71 -2.17
N ALA A 82 -11.69 -17.87 -1.73
CA ALA A 82 -12.71 -18.56 -2.51
C ALA A 82 -13.13 -17.80 -3.78
N GLU A 83 -13.27 -16.46 -3.68
CA GLU A 83 -13.60 -15.63 -4.83
C GLU A 83 -12.45 -15.55 -5.85
N ALA A 84 -11.20 -15.55 -5.39
CA ALA A 84 -10.02 -15.55 -6.25
C ALA A 84 -10.01 -16.71 -7.26
N GLN A 85 -10.59 -17.88 -6.89
CA GLN A 85 -10.67 -19.04 -7.79
C GLN A 85 -11.57 -18.82 -9.02
N ARG A 86 -12.42 -17.78 -8.99
CA ARG A 86 -13.39 -17.45 -10.05
C ARG A 86 -12.98 -16.25 -10.89
N HIS A 87 -11.83 -15.63 -10.56
CA HIS A 87 -11.34 -14.41 -11.20
C HIS A 87 -9.92 -14.60 -11.73
N ASP A 88 -9.59 -13.93 -12.81
CA ASP A 88 -8.26 -13.98 -13.43
C ASP A 88 -7.27 -13.08 -12.68
N ALA A 89 -7.77 -12.01 -12.05
CA ALA A 89 -6.99 -11.07 -11.27
C ALA A 89 -7.76 -10.58 -10.03
N VAL A 90 -7.05 -10.26 -8.95
CA VAL A 90 -7.62 -9.86 -7.66
C VAL A 90 -6.91 -8.61 -7.16
N TRP A 91 -7.64 -7.52 -7.01
CA TRP A 91 -7.13 -6.27 -6.48
C TRP A 91 -7.73 -6.00 -5.10
N VAL A 92 -6.92 -6.15 -4.08
CA VAL A 92 -7.32 -5.94 -2.69
C VAL A 92 -6.84 -4.57 -2.19
N ILE A 93 -7.70 -3.90 -1.45
CA ILE A 93 -7.43 -2.66 -0.71
C ILE A 93 -7.75 -2.96 0.75
N ALA A 94 -6.75 -3.04 1.60
CA ALA A 94 -6.91 -3.35 3.01
C ALA A 94 -5.84 -2.61 3.83
N PRO A 95 -6.07 -2.35 5.12
CA PRO A 95 -5.05 -1.79 5.99
C PRO A 95 -3.94 -2.81 6.26
N GLU A 96 -2.79 -2.30 6.66
CA GLU A 96 -1.64 -3.08 7.11
C GLU A 96 -1.82 -3.62 8.53
N THR A 97 -2.72 -2.98 9.30
CA THR A 97 -3.01 -3.28 10.71
C THR A 97 -3.34 -4.77 10.91
N ASP A 98 -2.77 -5.36 11.95
CA ASP A 98 -2.93 -6.78 12.31
C ASP A 98 -2.53 -7.75 11.17
N GLY A 99 -1.72 -7.28 10.21
CA GLY A 99 -1.27 -8.07 9.06
C GLY A 99 -2.37 -8.44 8.07
N VAL A 100 -3.52 -7.77 8.10
CA VAL A 100 -4.71 -8.10 7.28
C VAL A 100 -4.38 -8.13 5.79
N LEU A 101 -3.68 -7.10 5.27
CA LEU A 101 -3.32 -7.05 3.85
C LEU A 101 -2.40 -8.22 3.45
N ALA A 102 -1.45 -8.58 4.32
CA ALA A 102 -0.54 -9.71 4.08
C ALA A 102 -1.28 -11.05 4.12
N ALA A 103 -2.22 -11.24 5.04
CA ALA A 103 -3.06 -12.43 5.12
C ALA A 103 -3.95 -12.59 3.88
N LEU A 104 -4.55 -11.51 3.40
CA LEU A 104 -5.34 -11.50 2.16
C LEU A 104 -4.48 -11.81 0.93
N CYS A 105 -3.25 -11.29 0.87
CA CYS A 105 -2.29 -11.64 -0.18
C CYS A 105 -1.96 -13.15 -0.16
N GLY A 106 -1.72 -13.71 1.02
CA GLY A 106 -1.43 -15.14 1.18
C GLY A 106 -2.58 -16.08 0.81
N ALA A 107 -3.82 -15.59 0.77
CA ALA A 107 -5.00 -16.36 0.37
C ALA A 107 -5.22 -16.40 -1.15
N VAL A 108 -4.50 -15.60 -1.92
CA VAL A 108 -4.63 -15.47 -3.36
C VAL A 108 -3.39 -15.99 -4.04
N ASP A 109 -3.55 -16.78 -5.11
CA ASP A 109 -2.42 -17.19 -5.95
C ASP A 109 -1.65 -15.96 -6.47
N ALA A 110 -0.32 -16.00 -6.36
CA ALA A 110 0.54 -14.86 -6.74
C ALA A 110 0.34 -14.44 -8.21
N SER A 111 -0.05 -15.36 -9.09
CA SER A 111 -0.37 -15.07 -10.48
C SER A 111 -1.65 -14.26 -10.66
N ARG A 112 -2.52 -14.20 -9.67
CA ARG A 112 -3.78 -13.44 -9.71
C ARG A 112 -3.72 -12.17 -8.88
N TRP A 113 -2.74 -12.03 -7.98
CA TRP A 113 -2.64 -10.92 -7.05
C TRP A 113 -2.15 -9.64 -7.73
N ILE A 114 -2.97 -8.60 -7.80
CA ILE A 114 -2.59 -7.25 -8.25
C ILE A 114 -2.09 -6.45 -7.06
N GLY A 115 -0.80 -6.20 -6.99
CA GLY A 115 -0.18 -5.39 -5.93
C GLY A 115 1.19 -5.89 -5.52
N CYS A 116 1.66 -5.38 -4.40
CA CYS A 116 2.96 -5.72 -3.82
C CYS A 116 3.02 -7.21 -3.43
N ASN A 117 4.17 -7.85 -3.61
CA ASN A 117 4.34 -9.25 -3.20
C ASN A 117 4.45 -9.39 -1.67
N ALA A 118 4.34 -10.62 -1.17
CA ALA A 118 4.34 -10.90 0.28
C ALA A 118 5.58 -10.33 1.00
N ALA A 119 6.77 -10.41 0.41
CA ALA A 119 8.00 -9.89 1.02
C ALA A 119 7.97 -8.36 1.15
N ALA A 120 7.45 -7.63 0.15
CA ALA A 120 7.29 -6.19 0.23
C ALA A 120 6.18 -5.80 1.22
N LEU A 121 5.07 -6.56 1.28
CA LEU A 121 4.00 -6.35 2.25
C LEU A 121 4.49 -6.56 3.68
N GLU A 122 5.32 -7.57 3.93
CA GLU A 122 5.92 -7.81 5.25
C GLU A 122 6.80 -6.64 5.72
N VAL A 123 7.59 -6.06 4.83
CA VAL A 123 8.43 -4.90 5.17
C VAL A 123 7.60 -3.63 5.31
N ALA A 124 6.77 -3.31 4.31
CA ALA A 124 5.99 -2.07 4.27
C ALA A 124 4.86 -2.04 5.33
N GLY A 125 4.35 -3.19 5.75
CA GLY A 125 3.36 -3.30 6.83
C GLY A 125 3.89 -2.99 8.23
N SER A 126 5.22 -2.79 8.41
CA SER A 126 5.84 -2.39 9.66
C SER A 126 6.71 -1.14 9.45
N LYS A 127 6.41 -0.06 10.17
CA LYS A 127 7.19 1.18 10.11
C LYS A 127 8.63 0.97 10.56
N ARG A 128 8.84 0.11 11.56
CA ARG A 128 10.17 -0.28 12.05
C ARG A 128 10.99 -1.05 11.00
N ARG A 129 10.38 -2.03 10.34
CA ARG A 129 11.04 -2.79 9.26
C ARG A 129 11.30 -1.90 8.04
N THR A 130 10.34 -1.05 7.67
CA THR A 130 10.49 -0.06 6.60
C THR A 130 11.65 0.88 6.88
N ALA A 131 11.69 1.53 8.05
CA ALA A 131 12.76 2.45 8.42
C ALA A 131 14.13 1.74 8.40
N ARG A 132 14.22 0.53 8.94
CA ARG A 132 15.47 -0.28 8.92
C ARG A 132 15.92 -0.59 7.50
N ARG A 133 15.00 -1.03 6.63
CA ARG A 133 15.31 -1.37 5.23
C ARG A 133 15.78 -0.15 4.44
N LEU A 134 15.11 0.98 4.61
CA LEU A 134 15.44 2.24 3.95
C LEU A 134 16.79 2.78 4.43
N ALA A 135 17.05 2.76 5.74
CA ALA A 135 18.33 3.18 6.29
C ALA A 135 19.50 2.33 5.76
N GLN A 136 19.34 1.00 5.63
CA GLN A 136 20.33 0.11 5.00
C GLN A 136 20.60 0.46 3.54
N ALA A 137 19.62 1.01 2.82
CA ALA A 137 19.76 1.50 1.45
C ALA A 137 20.25 2.96 1.38
N GLY A 138 20.58 3.59 2.50
CA GLY A 138 21.00 4.98 2.58
C GLY A 138 19.90 5.98 2.25
N ILE A 139 18.63 5.59 2.37
CA ILE A 139 17.44 6.44 2.12
C ILE A 139 17.05 7.12 3.43
N ALA A 140 16.81 8.43 3.38
CA ALA A 140 16.39 9.20 4.54
C ALA A 140 15.00 8.76 5.03
N THR A 141 14.91 8.42 6.30
CA THR A 141 13.69 8.01 6.99
C THR A 141 13.68 8.57 8.42
N THR A 142 12.57 8.43 9.13
CA THR A 142 12.46 8.78 10.55
C THR A 142 13.47 7.96 11.38
N ARG A 143 14.03 8.58 12.41
CA ARG A 143 14.87 7.88 13.39
C ARG A 143 13.98 7.30 14.46
N ALA A 144 13.93 5.97 14.50
CA ALA A 144 13.15 5.25 15.49
C ALA A 144 14.06 4.69 16.60
N TRP A 145 13.53 4.61 17.81
CA TRP A 145 14.19 3.97 18.93
C TRP A 145 14.39 2.48 18.66
N SER A 146 15.58 2.00 19.00
CA SER A 146 15.88 0.56 19.13
C SER A 146 16.84 0.35 20.32
N ALA A 147 16.98 -0.90 20.76
CA ALA A 147 17.89 -1.23 21.84
C ALA A 147 19.35 -0.90 21.49
N ASP A 148 19.72 -1.05 20.20
CA ASP A 148 21.07 -0.79 19.68
C ASP A 148 21.30 0.69 19.32
N ALA A 149 20.21 1.47 19.15
CA ALA A 149 20.26 2.88 18.80
C ALA A 149 19.14 3.64 19.57
N PRO A 150 19.31 3.88 20.87
CA PRO A 150 18.35 4.63 21.65
C PRO A 150 18.27 6.08 21.16
N LEU A 151 17.08 6.66 21.25
CA LEU A 151 16.88 8.10 21.01
C LEU A 151 17.37 8.89 22.21
N GLU A 152 18.02 10.03 21.92
CA GLU A 152 18.49 10.96 22.93
C GLU A 152 17.64 12.25 22.93
N PRO A 153 17.50 12.95 24.07
CA PRO A 153 16.88 14.27 24.09
C PRO A 153 17.63 15.24 23.15
N GLY A 154 16.90 15.96 22.28
CA GLY A 154 17.52 16.93 21.35
C GLY A 154 16.65 17.24 20.13
N ALA A 155 15.67 16.41 19.80
CA ALA A 155 14.67 16.74 18.80
C ALA A 155 13.65 17.72 19.37
N SER A 156 12.93 18.45 18.48
CA SER A 156 11.87 19.39 18.85
C SER A 156 10.64 18.68 19.44
N ALA A 157 10.37 17.45 19.01
CA ALA A 157 9.30 16.60 19.48
C ALA A 157 9.57 15.12 19.15
N TRP A 158 8.73 14.24 19.68
CA TRP A 158 8.79 12.79 19.52
C TRP A 158 7.40 12.24 19.21
N VAL A 159 7.36 11.11 18.50
CA VAL A 159 6.12 10.44 18.09
C VAL A 159 6.09 9.03 18.69
N VAL A 160 4.94 8.68 19.27
CA VAL A 160 4.59 7.31 19.66
C VAL A 160 3.35 6.91 18.87
N LYS A 161 3.46 5.84 18.08
CA LYS A 161 2.39 5.37 17.17
C LYS A 161 2.43 3.85 17.01
N PRO A 162 1.34 3.20 16.55
CA PRO A 162 1.37 1.80 16.16
C PRO A 162 2.41 1.54 15.07
N ASP A 163 3.09 0.39 15.13
CA ASP A 163 4.07 -0.01 14.13
C ASP A 163 3.42 -0.31 12.76
N ASP A 164 2.22 -0.91 12.78
CA ASP A 164 1.44 -1.33 11.60
C ASP A 164 0.21 -0.45 11.30
N GLY A 165 -0.03 0.59 12.08
CA GLY A 165 -1.23 1.44 11.96
C GLY A 165 -1.29 2.25 10.66
N ALA A 166 -2.50 2.54 10.21
CA ALA A 166 -2.82 3.37 9.05
C ALA A 166 -3.64 4.60 9.45
N GLY A 167 -3.61 5.68 8.63
CA GLY A 167 -4.47 6.85 8.80
C GLY A 167 -4.23 7.68 10.06
N ALA A 168 -3.01 7.69 10.59
CA ALA A 168 -2.62 8.40 11.81
C ALA A 168 -3.40 7.98 13.09
N ILE A 169 -4.06 6.82 13.07
CA ILE A 169 -4.78 6.29 14.23
C ILE A 169 -3.79 6.07 15.37
N ASP A 170 -4.17 6.48 16.60
CA ASP A 170 -3.39 6.35 17.83
C ASP A 170 -1.94 6.85 17.74
N THR A 171 -1.73 7.87 16.90
CA THR A 171 -0.45 8.57 16.74
C THR A 171 -0.43 9.80 17.67
N HIS A 172 0.56 9.84 18.56
CA HIS A 172 0.71 10.91 19.53
C HIS A 172 2.07 11.60 19.42
N VAL A 173 2.06 12.93 19.49
CA VAL A 173 3.23 13.81 19.42
C VAL A 173 3.49 14.39 20.81
N TYR A 174 4.72 14.33 21.28
CA TYR A 174 5.17 14.79 22.60
C TYR A 174 6.30 15.80 22.43
N HIS A 175 6.24 16.93 23.13
CA HIS A 175 7.32 17.91 23.20
C HIS A 175 8.29 17.64 24.36
N ASP A 176 7.94 16.73 25.26
CA ASP A 176 8.82 16.27 26.35
C ASP A 176 9.28 14.83 26.10
N PHE A 177 10.59 14.61 26.05
CA PHE A 177 11.19 13.30 25.78
C PHE A 177 10.79 12.23 26.80
N ARG A 178 10.77 12.60 28.09
CA ARG A 178 10.44 11.65 29.15
C ARG A 178 8.97 11.25 29.12
N ALA A 179 8.09 12.18 28.76
CA ALA A 179 6.67 11.88 28.57
C ALA A 179 6.47 10.93 27.39
N ALA A 180 7.17 11.16 26.24
CA ALA A 180 7.13 10.27 25.08
C ALA A 180 7.65 8.86 25.43
N GLN A 181 8.79 8.78 26.10
CA GLN A 181 9.39 7.52 26.55
C GLN A 181 8.47 6.77 27.53
N ALA A 182 7.87 7.46 28.49
CA ALA A 182 6.93 6.86 29.43
C ALA A 182 5.69 6.31 28.72
N ALA A 183 5.13 7.06 27.77
CA ALA A 183 3.99 6.61 26.96
C ALA A 183 4.35 5.38 26.11
N PHE A 184 5.52 5.37 25.47
CA PHE A 184 6.01 4.24 24.70
C PHE A 184 6.15 2.98 25.57
N LEU A 185 6.81 3.10 26.74
CA LEU A 185 7.00 1.98 27.67
C LEU A 185 5.67 1.46 28.24
N ALA A 186 4.72 2.35 28.52
CA ALA A 186 3.38 1.97 28.99
C ALA A 186 2.62 1.15 27.93
N ARG A 187 2.69 1.55 26.65
CA ARG A 187 2.05 0.83 25.56
C ARG A 187 2.73 -0.52 25.28
N LEU A 188 4.06 -0.60 25.37
CA LEU A 188 4.80 -1.88 25.32
C LEU A 188 4.40 -2.81 26.45
N ALA A 189 4.24 -2.29 27.68
CA ALA A 189 3.78 -3.07 28.84
C ALA A 189 2.34 -3.59 28.66
N ALA A 190 1.51 -2.86 27.89
CA ALA A 190 0.17 -3.29 27.47
C ALA A 190 0.17 -4.26 26.28
N GLN A 191 1.35 -4.74 25.84
CA GLN A 191 1.55 -5.65 24.72
C GLN A 191 1.13 -5.06 23.34
N GLU A 192 1.11 -3.72 23.23
CA GLU A 192 0.89 -3.06 21.96
C GLU A 192 2.17 -3.07 21.10
N ASP A 193 2.06 -3.30 19.80
CA ASP A 193 3.17 -3.14 18.87
C ASP A 193 3.27 -1.67 18.44
N VAL A 194 4.22 -0.95 19.03
CA VAL A 194 4.37 0.51 18.88
C VAL A 194 5.79 0.89 18.53
N ILE A 195 5.92 1.99 17.80
CA ILE A 195 7.19 2.62 17.48
C ILE A 195 7.31 3.96 18.20
N PHE A 196 8.54 4.29 18.64
CA PHE A 196 8.91 5.57 19.20
C PHE A 196 9.97 6.20 18.32
N GLU A 197 9.69 7.39 17.76
CA GLU A 197 10.55 8.03 16.77
C GLU A 197 10.65 9.54 16.97
N GLU A 198 11.67 10.16 16.38
CA GLU A 198 11.80 11.61 16.32
C GLU A 198 10.73 12.21 15.40
N TRP A 199 10.15 13.34 15.82
CA TRP A 199 9.35 14.17 14.94
C TRP A 199 10.24 14.81 13.86
N VAL A 200 9.83 14.72 12.62
CA VAL A 200 10.52 15.38 11.49
C VAL A 200 9.79 16.66 11.17
N GLU A 201 10.48 17.78 11.31
CA GLU A 201 9.95 19.10 10.94
C GLU A 201 9.90 19.27 9.42
N GLY A 202 8.81 19.83 8.90
CA GLY A 202 8.67 20.12 7.47
C GLY A 202 7.25 19.97 6.95
N ASP A 203 7.14 19.96 5.63
CA ASP A 203 5.87 19.87 4.94
C ASP A 203 5.46 18.40 4.77
N ALA A 204 4.26 18.06 5.23
CA ALA A 204 3.71 16.72 5.10
C ALA A 204 3.25 16.48 3.66
N LEU A 205 3.88 15.57 2.96
CA LEU A 205 3.61 15.21 1.57
C LEU A 205 3.31 13.71 1.45
N SER A 206 2.64 13.32 0.37
CA SER A 206 2.58 11.94 -0.05
C SER A 206 2.89 11.79 -1.53
N LEU A 207 3.52 10.69 -1.89
CA LEU A 207 3.85 10.33 -3.26
C LEU A 207 2.89 9.25 -3.72
N SER A 208 2.30 9.43 -4.91
CA SER A 208 1.56 8.37 -5.58
C SER A 208 2.47 7.74 -6.64
N LEU A 209 2.73 6.45 -6.50
CA LEU A 209 3.64 5.72 -7.36
C LEU A 209 2.90 4.63 -8.15
N LEU A 210 3.35 4.40 -9.39
CA LEU A 210 3.10 3.16 -10.10
C LEU A 210 4.39 2.34 -10.11
N CYS A 211 4.39 1.22 -9.40
CA CYS A 211 5.56 0.35 -9.23
C CYS A 211 5.47 -0.88 -10.13
N THR A 212 6.59 -1.25 -10.74
CA THR A 212 6.72 -2.46 -11.57
C THR A 212 8.16 -2.93 -11.56
N ARG A 213 8.43 -4.15 -11.08
CA ARG A 213 9.75 -4.83 -11.19
C ARG A 213 10.93 -4.01 -10.69
N GLY A 214 10.83 -3.45 -9.49
CA GLY A 214 11.90 -2.64 -8.90
C GLY A 214 12.06 -1.25 -9.52
N ARG A 215 11.08 -0.78 -10.30
CA ARG A 215 10.97 0.57 -10.85
C ARG A 215 9.72 1.24 -10.30
N ALA A 216 9.75 2.56 -10.21
CA ALA A 216 8.59 3.36 -9.84
C ALA A 216 8.49 4.60 -10.73
N ASP A 217 7.29 4.81 -11.28
CA ASP A 217 6.90 6.08 -11.90
C ASP A 217 6.21 6.95 -10.84
N LEU A 218 6.74 8.13 -10.57
CA LEU A 218 6.08 9.11 -9.72
C LEU A 218 4.92 9.74 -10.49
N LEU A 219 3.69 9.48 -10.04
CA LEU A 219 2.46 9.97 -10.68
C LEU A 219 2.05 11.35 -10.16
N SER A 220 2.25 11.60 -8.85
CA SER A 220 1.97 12.89 -8.23
C SER A 220 2.70 13.06 -6.91
N VAL A 221 2.97 14.31 -6.56
CA VAL A 221 3.34 14.75 -5.22
C VAL A 221 2.16 15.51 -4.64
N ASN A 222 1.64 15.04 -3.51
CA ASN A 222 0.42 15.51 -2.89
C ASN A 222 0.74 16.20 -1.58
N TRP A 223 -0.08 17.19 -1.22
CA TRP A 223 -0.01 17.84 0.09
C TRP A 223 -0.94 17.10 1.06
N GLN A 224 -0.41 16.61 2.17
CA GLN A 224 -1.22 16.01 3.23
C GLN A 224 -1.64 17.07 4.24
N HIS A 225 -2.93 17.10 4.54
CA HIS A 225 -3.48 17.94 5.61
C HIS A 225 -3.44 17.12 6.90
N VAL A 226 -2.48 17.45 7.75
CA VAL A 226 -2.32 16.86 9.07
C VAL A 226 -2.40 17.94 10.13
N ASN A 227 -3.00 17.62 11.26
CA ASN A 227 -3.15 18.51 12.38
C ASN A 227 -2.76 17.81 13.68
N VAL A 228 -2.09 18.54 14.59
CA VAL A 228 -1.77 18.05 15.93
C VAL A 228 -2.56 18.85 16.94
N THR A 229 -3.56 18.21 17.53
CA THR A 229 -4.41 18.83 18.57
C THR A 229 -4.26 18.05 19.87
N GLN A 230 -3.85 18.73 20.94
CA GLN A 230 -3.61 18.13 22.25
C GLN A 230 -2.66 16.92 22.19
N GLY A 231 -1.63 17.00 21.37
CA GLY A 231 -0.66 15.93 21.17
C GLY A 231 -1.16 14.76 20.30
N ARG A 232 -2.39 14.78 19.80
CA ARG A 232 -2.91 13.76 18.89
C ARG A 232 -2.78 14.22 17.44
N LEU A 233 -2.14 13.40 16.61
CA LEU A 233 -2.06 13.62 15.16
C LEU A 233 -3.39 13.17 14.52
N ALA A 234 -3.93 14.02 13.64
CA ALA A 234 -5.10 13.74 12.84
C ALA A 234 -4.78 13.95 11.35
N TYR A 235 -5.22 13.03 10.51
CA TYR A 235 -5.21 13.17 9.06
C TYR A 235 -6.55 13.76 8.61
N GLU A 236 -6.51 14.91 7.94
CA GLU A 236 -7.69 15.67 7.51
C GLU A 236 -7.94 15.59 5.99
N GLY A 237 -7.03 14.93 5.25
CA GLY A 237 -7.19 14.74 3.81
C GLY A 237 -5.93 15.03 3.00
N VAL A 238 -6.09 15.07 1.69
CA VAL A 238 -5.00 15.22 0.72
C VAL A 238 -5.39 16.12 -0.44
N THR A 239 -4.50 17.04 -0.82
CA THR A 239 -4.59 17.78 -2.09
C THR A 239 -3.69 17.11 -3.12
N VAL A 240 -4.30 16.44 -4.09
CA VAL A 240 -3.58 15.63 -5.08
C VAL A 240 -2.91 16.50 -6.13
N GLY A 241 -1.64 16.19 -6.47
CA GLY A 241 -0.86 16.90 -7.46
C GLY A 241 -0.60 18.37 -7.09
N ALA A 242 -0.47 18.66 -5.79
CA ALA A 242 -0.24 19.99 -5.28
C ALA A 242 1.14 20.56 -5.66
N ILE A 243 2.11 19.68 -5.92
CA ILE A 243 3.48 20.06 -6.26
C ILE A 243 3.80 19.57 -7.68
N ALA A 244 4.31 20.47 -8.51
CA ALA A 244 4.68 20.16 -9.89
C ALA A 244 5.88 19.18 -9.92
N LEU A 245 5.80 18.17 -10.79
CA LEU A 245 6.82 17.11 -10.87
C LEU A 245 8.17 17.64 -11.38
N ASP A 246 8.18 18.69 -12.19
CA ASP A 246 9.36 19.38 -12.71
C ASP A 246 9.95 20.42 -11.73
N SER A 247 9.32 20.63 -10.57
CA SER A 247 9.87 21.47 -9.49
C SER A 247 11.08 20.81 -8.82
N LEU A 248 11.82 21.56 -8.01
CA LEU A 248 12.91 21.00 -7.19
C LEU A 248 12.41 19.87 -6.28
N VAL A 249 11.28 20.09 -5.60
CA VAL A 249 10.66 19.09 -4.72
C VAL A 249 10.20 17.87 -5.53
N GLY A 250 9.54 18.09 -6.67
CA GLY A 250 9.06 17.01 -7.55
C GLY A 250 10.20 16.12 -8.06
N ARG A 251 11.31 16.72 -8.53
CA ARG A 251 12.48 15.98 -8.99
C ARG A 251 13.12 15.16 -7.86
N ALA A 252 13.32 15.76 -6.69
CA ALA A 252 13.87 15.04 -5.53
C ALA A 252 12.96 13.88 -5.09
N CYS A 253 11.63 14.06 -5.14
CA CYS A 253 10.67 12.98 -4.88
C CYS A 253 10.71 11.88 -5.95
N SER A 254 10.97 12.22 -7.23
CA SER A 254 11.12 11.25 -8.31
C SER A 254 12.39 10.39 -8.12
N GLU A 255 13.50 10.99 -7.74
CA GLU A 255 14.74 10.29 -7.40
C GLU A 255 14.54 9.38 -6.17
N LEU A 256 13.82 9.87 -5.15
CA LEU A 256 13.47 9.08 -3.98
C LEU A 256 12.62 7.87 -4.36
N ALA A 257 11.58 8.04 -5.20
CA ALA A 257 10.72 6.95 -5.66
C ALA A 257 11.50 5.83 -6.35
N ALA A 258 12.44 6.18 -7.22
CA ALA A 258 13.31 5.21 -7.89
C ALA A 258 14.18 4.43 -6.90
N ARG A 259 14.75 5.11 -5.88
CA ARG A 259 15.55 4.47 -4.82
C ARG A 259 14.72 3.56 -3.93
N VAL A 260 13.48 3.95 -3.60
CA VAL A 260 12.53 3.13 -2.83
C VAL A 260 12.19 1.85 -3.58
N ALA A 261 11.84 1.95 -4.87
CA ALA A 261 11.54 0.77 -5.69
C ALA A 261 12.73 -0.18 -5.81
N HIS A 262 13.95 0.35 -5.92
CA HIS A 262 15.17 -0.46 -5.91
C HIS A 262 15.42 -1.14 -4.55
N ALA A 263 15.18 -0.42 -3.44
CA ALA A 263 15.34 -0.96 -2.09
C ALA A 263 14.29 -2.03 -1.74
N LEU A 264 13.10 -1.93 -2.33
CA LEU A 264 11.95 -2.83 -2.11
C LEU A 264 11.41 -3.31 -3.48
N PRO A 265 12.12 -4.21 -4.18
CA PRO A 265 11.79 -4.60 -5.56
C PRO A 265 10.47 -5.36 -5.69
N GLY A 266 9.88 -5.81 -4.58
CA GLY A 266 8.55 -6.44 -4.54
C GLY A 266 7.38 -5.45 -4.51
N LEU A 267 7.63 -4.12 -4.49
CA LEU A 267 6.58 -3.13 -4.68
C LEU A 267 6.03 -3.21 -6.10
N ALA A 268 4.71 -3.31 -6.23
CA ALA A 268 4.03 -3.44 -7.52
C ALA A 268 2.64 -2.80 -7.47
N GLY A 269 2.14 -2.38 -8.64
CA GLY A 269 0.86 -1.69 -8.76
C GLY A 269 0.91 -0.27 -8.19
N PHE A 270 -0.21 0.19 -7.65
CA PHE A 270 -0.28 1.50 -6.99
C PHE A 270 0.29 1.42 -5.58
N VAL A 271 1.18 2.35 -5.25
CA VAL A 271 1.83 2.45 -3.93
C VAL A 271 1.81 3.91 -3.48
N GLY A 272 1.45 4.15 -2.22
CA GLY A 272 1.62 5.44 -1.56
C GLY A 272 2.91 5.47 -0.73
N VAL A 273 3.60 6.62 -0.71
CA VAL A 273 4.74 6.85 0.20
C VAL A 273 4.55 8.17 0.90
N ASP A 274 4.45 8.13 2.22
CA ASP A 274 4.32 9.33 3.04
C ASP A 274 5.69 9.87 3.40
N VAL A 275 5.91 11.16 3.12
CA VAL A 275 7.18 11.84 3.31
C VAL A 275 6.97 13.17 4.01
N VAL A 276 7.98 13.61 4.76
CA VAL A 276 8.11 15.00 5.21
C VAL A 276 9.21 15.67 4.40
N TRP A 277 8.88 16.78 3.76
CA TRP A 277 9.88 17.63 3.09
C TRP A 277 10.60 18.48 4.14
N HIS A 278 11.75 17.99 4.58
CA HIS A 278 12.61 18.73 5.52
C HIS A 278 13.49 19.72 4.77
N ARG A 279 13.59 20.95 5.27
CA ARG A 279 14.29 22.08 4.58
C ARG A 279 15.74 21.76 4.21
N GLU A 280 16.47 21.05 5.07
CA GLU A 280 17.90 20.75 4.88
C GLU A 280 18.14 19.31 4.40
N ARG A 281 17.30 18.35 4.81
CA ARG A 281 17.47 16.91 4.52
C ARG A 281 16.78 16.48 3.25
N GLY A 282 15.93 17.32 2.66
CA GLY A 282 15.05 16.94 1.56
C GLY A 282 13.92 16.01 2.02
N PRO A 283 13.43 15.10 1.15
CA PRO A 283 12.31 14.22 1.49
C PRO A 283 12.77 13.11 2.45
N VAL A 284 12.10 13.02 3.59
CA VAL A 284 12.30 12.00 4.64
C VAL A 284 11.07 11.08 4.67
N ILE A 285 11.24 9.79 4.46
CA ILE A 285 10.14 8.82 4.44
C ILE A 285 9.62 8.56 5.85
N VAL A 286 8.32 8.62 6.01
CA VAL A 286 7.58 8.31 7.24
C VAL A 286 7.01 6.90 7.21
N GLU A 287 6.38 6.52 6.07
CA GLU A 287 5.84 5.17 5.86
C GLU A 287 5.64 4.87 4.37
N ILE A 288 5.50 3.59 4.05
CA ILE A 288 5.12 3.11 2.72
C ILE A 288 3.77 2.41 2.85
N ASN A 289 2.80 2.85 2.05
CA ASN A 289 1.48 2.25 1.94
C ASN A 289 1.46 1.34 0.70
N PRO A 290 1.63 0.01 0.82
CA PRO A 290 1.81 -0.90 -0.33
C PRO A 290 0.48 -1.25 -1.00
N ARG A 291 -0.38 -0.27 -1.19
CA ARG A 291 -1.76 -0.38 -1.68
C ARG A 291 -2.28 0.94 -2.24
N VAL A 292 -3.50 0.91 -2.76
CA VAL A 292 -4.26 2.12 -3.11
C VAL A 292 -4.46 3.00 -1.87
N THR A 293 -4.28 4.31 -2.04
CA THR A 293 -4.54 5.34 -1.03
C THR A 293 -5.65 6.29 -1.50
N CYS A 294 -6.13 7.15 -0.59
CA CYS A 294 -7.19 8.14 -0.92
C CYS A 294 -6.78 9.10 -2.05
N ALA A 295 -5.47 9.27 -2.31
CA ALA A 295 -4.98 10.08 -3.42
C ALA A 295 -5.36 9.52 -4.80
N TYR A 296 -5.65 8.22 -4.91
CA TYR A 296 -6.04 7.59 -6.18
C TYR A 296 -7.25 8.28 -6.82
N ALA A 297 -8.28 8.60 -6.03
CA ALA A 297 -9.50 9.23 -6.55
C ALA A 297 -9.22 10.57 -7.24
N GLY A 298 -8.46 11.45 -6.60
CA GLY A 298 -8.09 12.74 -7.16
C GLY A 298 -7.12 12.62 -8.34
N LEU A 299 -6.24 11.63 -8.30
CA LEU A 299 -5.29 11.37 -9.37
C LEU A 299 -5.99 10.82 -10.61
N ALA A 300 -6.87 9.84 -10.47
CA ALA A 300 -7.65 9.28 -11.58
C ALA A 300 -8.51 10.34 -12.28
N ALA A 301 -9.03 11.33 -11.53
CA ALA A 301 -9.79 12.44 -12.10
C ALA A 301 -8.91 13.45 -12.86
N ARG A 302 -7.61 13.55 -12.55
CA ARG A 302 -6.68 14.52 -13.15
C ARG A 302 -5.88 13.97 -14.33
N LEU A 303 -5.62 12.67 -14.34
CA LEU A 303 -4.87 12.03 -15.41
C LEU A 303 -5.76 11.84 -16.65
N GLU A 304 -5.25 12.20 -17.82
CA GLU A 304 -5.90 11.92 -19.11
C GLU A 304 -5.76 10.43 -19.51
N MET A 305 -5.54 9.56 -18.51
CA MET A 305 -5.35 8.12 -18.72
C MET A 305 -6.11 7.30 -17.67
N ASN A 306 -6.45 6.08 -18.02
CA ASN A 306 -7.02 5.12 -17.07
C ASN A 306 -5.89 4.47 -16.25
N LEU A 307 -5.76 4.86 -14.98
CA LEU A 307 -4.71 4.37 -14.11
C LEU A 307 -4.85 2.88 -13.82
N ALA A 308 -6.08 2.39 -13.64
CA ALA A 308 -6.31 0.95 -13.43
C ALA A 308 -5.91 0.11 -14.66
N ALA A 309 -6.06 0.66 -15.88
CA ALA A 309 -5.59 -0.01 -17.08
C ALA A 309 -4.06 -0.18 -17.08
N ARG A 310 -3.30 0.82 -16.63
CA ARG A 310 -1.84 0.70 -16.49
C ARG A 310 -1.44 -0.34 -15.45
N VAL A 311 -2.11 -0.34 -14.29
CA VAL A 311 -1.84 -1.31 -13.22
C VAL A 311 -2.14 -2.74 -13.70
N LEU A 312 -3.30 -2.94 -14.35
CA LEU A 312 -3.69 -4.25 -14.87
C LEU A 312 -2.76 -4.71 -16.00
N ALA A 313 -2.38 -3.83 -16.93
CA ALA A 313 -1.44 -4.14 -18.00
C ALA A 313 -0.08 -4.59 -17.44
N ALA A 314 0.48 -3.83 -16.49
CA ALA A 314 1.74 -4.18 -15.83
C ALA A 314 1.67 -5.54 -15.12
N HIS A 315 0.53 -5.85 -14.47
CA HIS A 315 0.31 -7.16 -13.86
C HIS A 315 0.29 -8.27 -14.90
N LEU A 316 -0.46 -8.13 -15.99
CA LEU A 316 -0.58 -9.14 -17.04
C LEU A 316 0.75 -9.37 -17.80
N GLU A 317 1.55 -8.33 -18.02
CA GLU A 317 2.90 -8.46 -18.60
C GLU A 317 3.82 -9.32 -17.74
N VAL A 318 3.81 -9.11 -16.41
CA VAL A 318 4.57 -9.94 -15.46
C VAL A 318 4.14 -11.41 -15.56
N GLN A 319 2.83 -11.66 -15.68
CA GLN A 319 2.30 -13.02 -15.80
C GLN A 319 2.72 -13.72 -17.10
N HIS A 320 2.71 -12.99 -18.23
CA HIS A 320 3.12 -13.54 -19.53
C HIS A 320 4.61 -13.95 -19.54
N GLU A 321 5.49 -13.11 -18.99
CA GLU A 321 6.92 -13.44 -18.92
C GLU A 321 7.21 -14.59 -17.97
N SER A 322 6.54 -14.65 -16.82
CA SER A 322 6.71 -15.76 -15.86
C SER A 322 6.31 -17.11 -16.48
N ARG A 323 5.24 -17.13 -17.31
CA ARG A 323 4.81 -18.33 -18.02
C ARG A 323 5.79 -18.72 -19.16
N HIS A 324 6.37 -17.74 -19.83
CA HIS A 324 7.34 -17.99 -20.91
C HIS A 324 8.62 -18.61 -20.34
N ASN A 325 9.17 -18.02 -19.29
CA ASN A 325 10.37 -18.54 -18.62
C ASN A 325 10.14 -19.96 -18.05
N ALA A 326 8.98 -20.25 -17.46
CA ALA A 326 8.66 -21.59 -16.97
C ALA A 326 8.55 -22.63 -18.08
N ASN A 327 8.08 -22.25 -19.29
CA ASN A 327 8.03 -23.14 -20.43
C ASN A 327 9.42 -23.40 -21.02
N ASP A 328 10.31 -22.39 -21.03
CA ASP A 328 11.68 -22.53 -21.53
C ASP A 328 12.51 -23.44 -20.61
N GLU A 329 12.37 -23.34 -19.27
CA GLU A 329 13.02 -24.25 -18.32
C GLU A 329 12.55 -25.71 -18.47
N VAL A 330 11.27 -25.94 -18.78
CA VAL A 330 10.73 -27.30 -19.02
C VAL A 330 11.27 -27.88 -20.33
N HIS A 331 11.50 -27.06 -21.37
CA HIS A 331 12.09 -27.50 -22.63
C HIS A 331 13.59 -27.81 -22.51
N ASP A 332 14.34 -27.02 -21.73
CA ASP A 332 15.78 -27.27 -21.50
C ASP A 332 16.02 -28.55 -20.67
N THR A 333 15.20 -28.80 -19.64
CA THR A 333 15.26 -30.04 -18.84
C THR A 333 14.85 -31.28 -19.66
N ALA A 334 13.96 -31.15 -20.64
CA ALA A 334 13.57 -32.23 -21.54
C ALA A 334 14.67 -32.56 -22.57
N HIS A 335 15.44 -31.57 -23.03
CA HIS A 335 16.57 -31.75 -23.91
C HIS A 335 17.75 -32.44 -23.24
N ASP A 336 18.08 -32.03 -22.01
CA ASP A 336 19.17 -32.60 -21.20
C ASP A 336 18.87 -34.08 -20.82
N SER A 337 17.61 -34.42 -20.61
CA SER A 337 17.18 -35.81 -20.35
C SER A 337 17.21 -36.70 -21.59
N ALA A 338 17.11 -36.14 -22.80
CA ALA A 338 17.18 -36.88 -24.07
C ALA A 338 18.64 -37.18 -24.50
N GLU A 339 19.59 -36.28 -24.19
CA GLU A 339 21.00 -36.51 -24.46
C GLU A 339 21.67 -37.56 -23.56
N GLN A 340 21.22 -37.69 -22.30
CA GLN A 340 21.72 -38.72 -21.37
C GLN A 340 21.29 -40.14 -21.70
N VAL A 341 20.27 -40.36 -22.54
CA VAL A 341 19.81 -41.69 -22.94
C VAL A 341 20.55 -42.20 -24.18
N CYS A 342 21.27 -41.37 -24.92
CA CYS A 342 22.00 -41.76 -26.14
C CYS A 342 23.47 -42.21 -25.92
N HIS A 343 23.97 -42.24 -24.69
CA HIS A 343 25.35 -42.64 -24.41
C HIS A 343 25.53 -43.98 -23.67
N VAL A 344 24.50 -44.82 -23.63
CA VAL A 344 24.64 -46.21 -23.14
C VAL A 344 24.00 -47.14 -24.19
N ALA A 345 24.70 -47.37 -25.24
CA ALA A 345 24.53 -48.51 -26.14
C ALA A 345 25.86 -48.85 -26.86
#